data_cc567a695aa69f8713dfedc83ecb9013
#
_entry.id   cc567a695aa69f8713dfedc83ecb9013
#
_cell.length_a   1.000
_cell.length_b   1.000
_cell.length_c   1.000
_cell.angle_alpha   90.00
_cell.angle_beta   90.00
_cell.angle_gamma   90.00
#
_symmetry.space_group_name_H-M   'P 1'
#
loop_
_entity.id
_entity.type
_entity.pdbx_description
1 polymer ?
#
loop_
_entity_poly.entity_id
_entity_poly.type
_entity_poly.pdbx_seq_one_letter_code
_entity_poly.pdbx_strand_id
1 'polypeptide(L)'
;MLDLNAIDFAKGGGTVTVIAQDAVTGAVLMVAQADREALERTIATGEMHYRSRSRGLWHKGATSGNVQRVVSLTADCDGDAVLARVLPAGPACHTGERTCFSGAVQGDALAALDATIASRKRSSGGGGGGPPPKKKGKSASSPAQHHSSDAVTAAPQPSYTLRLLADRNLRLKKLGEEAGELAVACADGNARRATEEAADLFYHALVALHAVGVTLADVQRTLDDRAQR
;
A
#
# COMPACT_ATOMS: atom_id res chain seq x y z
N MET A 1 -9.16 5.98 20.49
CA MET A 1 -9.79 4.64 20.43
C MET A 1 -11.28 4.88 20.22
N LEU A 2 -11.97 4.12 19.36
CA LEU A 2 -13.41 4.29 19.11
C LEU A 2 -14.21 4.03 20.40
N ASP A 3 -15.10 4.97 20.77
CA ASP A 3 -16.03 4.77 21.87
C ASP A 3 -17.27 4.02 21.34
N LEU A 4 -17.42 2.76 21.75
CA LEU A 4 -18.55 1.92 21.32
C LEU A 4 -19.89 2.34 21.92
N ASN A 5 -19.90 3.19 22.96
CA ASN A 5 -21.15 3.71 23.53
C ASN A 5 -21.70 4.89 22.73
N ALA A 6 -20.86 5.54 21.92
CA ALA A 6 -21.27 6.57 20.98
C ALA A 6 -21.82 6.00 19.65
N ILE A 7 -21.82 4.66 19.49
CA ILE A 7 -22.30 4.00 18.28
C ILE A 7 -23.78 3.63 18.42
N ASP A 8 -24.59 4.07 17.48
CA ASP A 8 -26.03 3.77 17.42
C ASP A 8 -26.31 2.50 16.61
N PHE A 9 -26.12 1.34 17.25
CA PHE A 9 -26.42 0.06 16.63
C PHE A 9 -27.95 -0.13 16.37
N ALA A 10 -28.81 0.61 17.08
CA ALA A 10 -30.25 0.45 16.96
C ALA A 10 -30.79 0.89 15.59
N LYS A 11 -30.24 1.98 15.02
CA LYS A 11 -30.58 2.44 13.68
C LYS A 11 -30.41 1.36 12.60
N GLY A 12 -29.34 0.56 12.72
CA GLY A 12 -29.02 -0.52 11.78
C GLY A 12 -29.56 -1.89 12.17
N GLY A 13 -30.56 -1.97 13.08
CA GLY A 13 -31.11 -3.25 13.51
C GLY A 13 -30.11 -4.15 14.26
N GLY A 14 -29.24 -3.55 15.04
CA GLY A 14 -28.18 -4.23 15.81
C GLY A 14 -26.81 -4.20 15.14
N THR A 15 -26.68 -3.59 13.98
CA THR A 15 -25.40 -3.46 13.26
C THR A 15 -25.19 -2.03 12.77
N VAL A 16 -23.93 -1.69 12.48
CA VAL A 16 -23.55 -0.44 11.80
C VAL A 16 -22.82 -0.73 10.52
N THR A 17 -22.88 0.23 9.60
CA THR A 17 -22.13 0.16 8.35
C THR A 17 -20.65 0.46 8.61
N VAL A 18 -19.75 -0.43 8.18
CA VAL A 18 -18.30 -0.18 8.21
C VAL A 18 -17.79 0.01 6.81
N ILE A 19 -17.14 1.15 6.59
CA ILE A 19 -16.44 1.49 5.35
C ILE A 19 -14.95 1.22 5.59
N ALA A 20 -14.40 0.19 4.95
CA ALA A 20 -12.98 -0.11 5.01
C ALA A 20 -12.24 0.72 3.95
N GLN A 21 -11.33 1.57 4.39
CA GLN A 21 -10.49 2.44 3.56
C GLN A 21 -9.03 2.08 3.72
N ASP A 22 -8.30 1.97 2.62
CA ASP A 22 -6.84 1.82 2.64
C ASP A 22 -6.20 3.07 3.26
N ALA A 23 -5.48 2.89 4.36
CA ALA A 23 -4.89 3.98 5.13
C ALA A 23 -3.74 4.68 4.38
N VAL A 24 -3.15 4.04 3.36
CA VAL A 24 -2.05 4.58 2.55
C VAL A 24 -2.61 5.36 1.37
N THR A 25 -3.52 4.76 0.60
CA THR A 25 -3.95 5.32 -0.68
C THR A 25 -5.29 6.06 -0.62
N GLY A 26 -6.02 5.97 0.50
CA GLY A 26 -7.36 6.52 0.64
C GLY A 26 -8.44 5.77 -0.17
N ALA A 27 -8.09 4.70 -0.88
CA ALA A 27 -9.06 3.92 -1.65
C ALA A 27 -10.09 3.25 -0.73
N VAL A 28 -11.37 3.31 -1.09
CA VAL A 28 -12.40 2.51 -0.43
C VAL A 28 -12.27 1.06 -0.89
N LEU A 29 -12.04 0.16 0.07
CA LEU A 29 -11.78 -1.25 -0.19
C LEU A 29 -13.06 -2.08 -0.24
N MET A 30 -13.91 -1.91 0.75
CA MET A 30 -15.18 -2.64 0.87
C MET A 30 -16.10 -1.96 1.87
N VAL A 31 -17.37 -2.36 1.84
CA VAL A 31 -18.37 -2.03 2.85
C VAL A 31 -18.91 -3.34 3.44
N ALA A 32 -19.07 -3.39 4.75
CA ALA A 32 -19.68 -4.53 5.43
C ALA A 32 -20.40 -4.06 6.72
N GLN A 33 -21.18 -4.95 7.33
CA GLN A 33 -21.83 -4.67 8.60
C GLN A 33 -20.96 -5.15 9.76
N ALA A 34 -21.04 -4.45 10.89
CA ALA A 34 -20.48 -4.90 12.15
C ALA A 34 -21.50 -4.68 13.28
N ASP A 35 -21.63 -5.65 14.16
CA ASP A 35 -22.29 -5.46 15.43
C ASP A 35 -21.28 -5.09 16.54
N ARG A 36 -21.75 -4.87 17.75
CA ARG A 36 -20.91 -4.55 18.89
C ARG A 36 -19.80 -5.58 19.10
N GLU A 37 -20.12 -6.88 19.03
CA GLU A 37 -19.14 -7.96 19.20
C GLU A 37 -18.03 -7.89 18.13
N ALA A 38 -18.40 -7.63 16.87
CA ALA A 38 -17.42 -7.51 15.78
C ALA A 38 -16.46 -6.32 16.01
N LEU A 39 -16.97 -5.17 16.47
CA LEU A 39 -16.12 -4.03 16.79
C LEU A 39 -15.26 -4.25 18.05
N GLU A 40 -15.77 -4.90 19.07
CA GLU A 40 -14.99 -5.30 20.25
C GLU A 40 -13.83 -6.21 19.86
N ARG A 41 -14.09 -7.23 19.02
CA ARG A 41 -13.05 -8.13 18.49
C ARG A 41 -12.04 -7.38 17.65
N THR A 42 -12.52 -6.44 16.81
CA THR A 42 -11.65 -5.59 15.98
C THR A 42 -10.69 -4.77 16.85
N ILE A 43 -11.19 -4.16 17.93
CA ILE A 43 -10.37 -3.36 18.86
C ILE A 43 -9.38 -4.25 19.62
N ALA A 44 -9.82 -5.43 20.07
CA ALA A 44 -8.98 -6.35 20.83
C ALA A 44 -7.84 -6.97 20.01
N THR A 45 -8.08 -7.27 18.71
CA THR A 45 -7.10 -7.95 17.85
C THR A 45 -6.28 -6.99 16.99
N GLY A 46 -6.76 -5.76 16.77
CA GLY A 46 -6.19 -4.84 15.78
C GLY A 46 -6.46 -5.24 14.34
N GLU A 47 -7.33 -6.23 14.10
CA GLU A 47 -7.69 -6.72 12.77
C GLU A 47 -9.21 -6.69 12.59
N MET A 48 -9.67 -6.40 11.36
CA MET A 48 -11.09 -6.18 11.09
C MET A 48 -11.92 -7.44 11.24
N HIS A 49 -12.96 -7.34 12.05
CA HIS A 49 -14.06 -8.29 12.19
C HIS A 49 -15.36 -7.64 11.74
N TYR A 50 -16.22 -8.42 11.10
CA TYR A 50 -17.48 -7.98 10.56
C TYR A 50 -18.61 -8.94 10.98
N ARG A 51 -19.86 -8.51 10.80
CA ARG A 51 -21.04 -9.37 10.92
C ARG A 51 -21.59 -9.71 9.54
N SER A 52 -21.54 -10.98 9.17
CA SER A 52 -22.13 -11.48 7.93
C SER A 52 -23.50 -12.12 8.21
N ARG A 53 -24.49 -11.88 7.37
CA ARG A 53 -25.81 -12.51 7.45
C ARG A 53 -25.72 -14.05 7.37
N SER A 54 -24.79 -14.57 6.57
CA SER A 54 -24.64 -16.01 6.35
C SER A 54 -23.60 -16.68 7.25
N ARG A 55 -22.58 -15.95 7.72
CA ARG A 55 -21.43 -16.49 8.48
C ARG A 55 -21.42 -16.09 9.96
N GLY A 56 -22.28 -15.16 10.37
CA GLY A 56 -22.21 -14.56 11.70
C GLY A 56 -21.00 -13.67 11.87
N LEU A 57 -20.34 -13.74 13.02
CA LEU A 57 -19.08 -13.05 13.28
C LEU A 57 -17.99 -13.56 12.31
N TRP A 58 -17.32 -12.63 11.62
CA TRP A 58 -16.38 -12.97 10.57
C TRP A 58 -15.08 -12.15 10.69
N HIS A 59 -13.96 -12.82 10.99
CA HIS A 59 -12.62 -12.23 10.91
C HIS A 59 -12.19 -12.14 9.45
N LYS A 60 -11.97 -10.92 8.96
CA LYS A 60 -11.57 -10.68 7.56
C LYS A 60 -10.17 -11.24 7.32
N GLY A 61 -10.09 -12.16 6.36
CA GLY A 61 -8.81 -12.77 5.98
C GLY A 61 -8.40 -14.00 6.79
N ALA A 62 -9.21 -14.47 7.75
CA ALA A 62 -8.88 -15.66 8.56
C ALA A 62 -8.52 -16.90 7.73
N THR A 63 -9.15 -17.07 6.57
CA THR A 63 -8.92 -18.22 5.68
C THR A 63 -7.93 -17.89 4.55
N SER A 64 -8.00 -16.68 4.00
CA SER A 64 -7.22 -16.28 2.81
C SER A 64 -5.87 -15.65 3.14
N GLY A 65 -5.61 -15.28 4.39
CA GLY A 65 -4.46 -14.47 4.79
C GLY A 65 -4.62 -12.98 4.47
N ASN A 66 -5.65 -12.57 3.74
CA ASN A 66 -5.91 -11.17 3.36
C ASN A 66 -6.56 -10.40 4.51
N VAL A 67 -5.89 -10.31 5.65
CA VAL A 67 -6.33 -9.56 6.83
C VAL A 67 -6.30 -8.05 6.57
N GLN A 68 -7.07 -7.31 7.35
CA GLN A 68 -7.10 -5.84 7.33
C GLN A 68 -6.69 -5.35 8.73
N ARG A 69 -5.43 -4.91 8.88
CA ARG A 69 -4.93 -4.35 10.14
C ARG A 69 -5.45 -2.94 10.34
N VAL A 70 -6.01 -2.67 11.49
CA VAL A 70 -6.62 -1.38 11.82
C VAL A 70 -5.54 -0.34 12.12
N VAL A 71 -5.66 0.82 11.47
CA VAL A 71 -4.89 2.04 11.78
C VAL A 71 -5.74 2.97 12.64
N SER A 72 -7.00 3.19 12.25
CA SER A 72 -7.96 3.98 13.03
C SER A 72 -9.39 3.55 12.74
N LEU A 73 -10.26 3.76 13.73
CA LEU A 73 -11.70 3.62 13.64
C LEU A 73 -12.32 4.95 14.04
N THR A 74 -13.21 5.49 13.22
CA THR A 74 -13.89 6.78 13.46
C THR A 74 -15.37 6.60 13.17
N ALA A 75 -16.22 6.94 14.14
CA ALA A 75 -17.66 7.02 13.92
C ALA A 75 -17.99 8.24 13.06
N ASP A 76 -19.07 8.18 12.34
CA ASP A 76 -19.65 9.35 11.70
C ASP A 76 -20.40 10.26 12.71
N CYS A 77 -21.07 11.29 12.20
CA CYS A 77 -21.64 12.34 13.07
C CYS A 77 -22.85 11.88 13.91
N ASP A 78 -23.54 10.82 13.52
CA ASP A 78 -24.75 10.31 14.19
C ASP A 78 -24.59 8.83 14.63
N GLY A 79 -23.39 8.29 14.50
CA GLY A 79 -22.96 7.03 15.11
C GLY A 79 -23.49 5.77 14.43
N ASP A 80 -24.03 5.84 13.20
CA ASP A 80 -24.57 4.68 12.49
C ASP A 80 -23.64 4.10 11.40
N ALA A 81 -22.49 4.77 11.20
CA ALA A 81 -21.41 4.27 10.34
C ALA A 81 -20.03 4.39 11.03
N VAL A 82 -19.10 3.54 10.62
CA VAL A 82 -17.70 3.57 11.07
C VAL A 82 -16.77 3.58 9.86
N LEU A 83 -15.91 4.59 9.77
CA LEU A 83 -14.77 4.59 8.86
C LEU A 83 -13.62 3.84 9.52
N ALA A 84 -13.26 2.69 8.93
CA ALA A 84 -12.11 1.89 9.32
C ALA A 84 -10.95 2.15 8.34
N ARG A 85 -9.93 2.89 8.77
CA ARG A 85 -8.68 3.01 8.00
C ARG A 85 -7.80 1.81 8.32
N VAL A 86 -7.42 1.05 7.28
CA VAL A 86 -6.75 -0.23 7.44
C VAL A 86 -5.53 -0.36 6.54
N LEU A 87 -4.59 -1.23 6.93
CA LEU A 87 -3.51 -1.72 6.07
C LEU A 87 -3.89 -3.14 5.60
N PRO A 88 -4.34 -3.30 4.35
CA PRO A 88 -4.71 -4.61 3.83
C PRO A 88 -3.47 -5.46 3.56
N ALA A 89 -3.45 -6.72 4.00
CA ALA A 89 -2.38 -7.67 3.71
C ALA A 89 -2.48 -8.24 2.27
N GLY A 90 -3.62 -8.05 1.61
CA GLY A 90 -3.88 -8.50 0.24
C GLY A 90 -5.23 -8.00 -0.27
N PRO A 91 -5.76 -8.58 -1.37
CA PRO A 91 -7.03 -8.20 -1.97
C PRO A 91 -8.19 -8.19 -0.98
N ALA A 92 -9.00 -7.13 -1.02
CA ALA A 92 -10.20 -7.06 -0.17
C ALA A 92 -11.35 -7.88 -0.75
N CYS A 93 -11.48 -7.93 -2.08
CA CYS A 93 -12.54 -8.65 -2.77
C CYS A 93 -12.28 -10.17 -2.82
N HIS A 94 -13.35 -10.96 -2.80
CA HIS A 94 -13.29 -12.43 -2.97
C HIS A 94 -12.92 -12.85 -4.40
N THR A 95 -13.03 -11.96 -5.38
CA THR A 95 -12.60 -12.18 -6.77
C THR A 95 -11.09 -12.03 -6.97
N GLY A 96 -10.34 -11.64 -5.93
CA GLY A 96 -8.93 -11.32 -6.03
C GLY A 96 -8.61 -9.86 -6.35
N GLU A 97 -9.64 -9.03 -6.56
CA GLU A 97 -9.48 -7.60 -6.81
C GLU A 97 -9.13 -6.84 -5.52
N ARG A 98 -8.36 -5.76 -5.65
CA ARG A 98 -7.95 -4.92 -4.52
C ARG A 98 -9.15 -4.35 -3.75
N THR A 99 -10.21 -3.98 -4.44
CA THR A 99 -11.43 -3.37 -3.91
C THR A 99 -12.67 -4.10 -4.41
N CYS A 100 -13.77 -4.03 -3.65
CA CYS A 100 -15.07 -4.53 -4.09
C CYS A 100 -15.77 -3.59 -5.09
N PHE A 101 -15.20 -2.43 -5.38
CA PHE A 101 -15.76 -1.39 -6.26
C PHE A 101 -15.02 -1.37 -7.59
N SER A 102 -15.39 -2.24 -8.52
CA SER A 102 -14.80 -2.31 -9.86
C SER A 102 -14.99 -0.98 -10.61
N GLY A 103 -13.88 -0.43 -11.15
CA GLY A 103 -13.90 0.84 -11.87
C GLY A 103 -14.01 2.11 -11.01
N ALA A 104 -14.11 1.97 -9.69
CA ALA A 104 -14.06 3.11 -8.77
C ALA A 104 -12.66 3.71 -8.68
N VAL A 105 -12.59 4.94 -8.17
CA VAL A 105 -11.33 5.65 -7.93
C VAL A 105 -10.36 4.76 -7.16
N GLN A 106 -9.19 4.51 -7.75
CA GLN A 106 -8.20 3.56 -7.22
C GLN A 106 -7.38 4.10 -6.04
N GLY A 107 -7.76 5.25 -5.49
CA GLY A 107 -7.02 5.93 -4.45
C GLY A 107 -5.91 6.82 -5.00
N ASP A 108 -5.14 7.43 -4.13
CA ASP A 108 -4.05 8.32 -4.49
C ASP A 108 -2.85 7.52 -5.07
N ALA A 109 -2.60 7.69 -6.37
CA ALA A 109 -1.50 7.03 -7.07
C ALA A 109 -0.13 7.49 -6.54
N LEU A 110 0.01 8.75 -6.13
CA LEU A 110 1.25 9.26 -5.55
C LEU A 110 1.51 8.64 -4.18
N ALA A 111 0.47 8.49 -3.33
CA ALA A 111 0.60 7.80 -2.06
C ALA A 111 0.96 6.32 -2.23
N ALA A 112 0.40 5.64 -3.23
CA ALA A 112 0.77 4.26 -3.58
C ALA A 112 2.24 4.15 -4.04
N LEU A 113 2.70 5.11 -4.84
CA LEU A 113 4.08 5.20 -5.30
C LEU A 113 5.05 5.47 -4.15
N ASP A 114 4.73 6.42 -3.27
CA ASP A 114 5.50 6.77 -2.07
C ASP A 114 5.69 5.53 -1.16
N ALA A 115 4.62 4.81 -0.87
CA ALA A 115 4.66 3.57 -0.10
C ALA A 115 5.52 2.48 -0.76
N THR A 116 5.49 2.38 -2.09
CA THR A 116 6.30 1.43 -2.87
C THR A 116 7.80 1.77 -2.75
N ILE A 117 8.16 3.04 -2.88
CA ILE A 117 9.56 3.51 -2.74
C ILE A 117 10.05 3.26 -1.32
N ALA A 118 9.24 3.60 -0.29
CA ALA A 118 9.55 3.35 1.12
C ALA A 118 9.79 1.85 1.40
N SER A 119 8.97 0.97 0.83
CA SER A 119 9.13 -0.49 0.97
C SER A 119 10.45 -0.98 0.38
N ARG A 120 10.80 -0.54 -0.83
CA ARG A 120 12.06 -0.91 -1.49
C ARG A 120 13.28 -0.42 -0.70
N LYS A 121 13.23 0.80 -0.17
CA LYS A 121 14.29 1.34 0.69
C LYS A 121 14.51 0.48 1.93
N ARG A 122 13.44 0.05 2.62
CA ARG A 122 13.53 -0.84 3.79
C ARG A 122 14.14 -2.20 3.44
N SER A 123 13.73 -2.78 2.31
CA SER A 123 14.23 -4.09 1.86
C SER A 123 15.73 -4.07 1.51
N SER A 124 16.29 -2.93 1.11
CA SER A 124 17.72 -2.76 0.83
C SER A 124 18.57 -2.48 2.08
N GLY A 125 17.97 -1.95 3.15
CA GLY A 125 18.67 -1.68 4.44
C GLY A 125 18.74 -2.89 5.38
N GLY A 126 18.02 -3.97 5.10
CA GLY A 126 17.93 -5.18 5.92
C GLY A 126 18.85 -6.32 5.44
N GLY A 127 20.13 -6.05 5.16
CA GLY A 127 21.13 -7.06 4.84
C GLY A 127 21.67 -7.77 6.09
N GLY A 128 20.79 -8.47 6.83
CA GLY A 128 21.11 -9.41 7.90
C GLY A 128 20.59 -10.79 7.49
N GLY A 129 21.43 -11.59 6.81
CA GLY A 129 21.06 -12.87 6.24
C GLY A 129 20.74 -13.93 7.30
N GLY A 130 19.50 -14.42 7.27
CA GLY A 130 19.19 -15.75 7.74
C GLY A 130 19.23 -16.72 6.55
N PRO A 131 19.84 -17.92 6.68
CA PRO A 131 19.91 -18.87 5.58
C PRO A 131 18.50 -19.43 5.26
N PRO A 132 18.20 -19.72 3.97
CA PRO A 132 16.92 -20.27 3.59
C PRO A 132 16.73 -21.70 4.18
N PRO A 133 15.49 -22.10 4.50
CA PRO A 133 15.22 -23.42 5.06
C PRO A 133 15.57 -24.50 4.05
N LYS A 134 16.42 -25.46 4.48
CA LYS A 134 16.84 -26.62 3.69
C LYS A 134 15.63 -27.52 3.37
N LYS A 135 15.23 -27.63 2.10
CA LYS A 135 14.34 -28.69 1.64
C LYS A 135 15.08 -30.02 1.70
N LYS A 136 14.55 -30.96 2.46
CA LYS A 136 15.03 -32.35 2.49
C LYS A 136 14.70 -33.02 1.14
N GLY A 137 15.75 -33.30 0.36
CA GLY A 137 15.65 -34.09 -0.85
C GLY A 137 15.60 -35.59 -0.56
N LYS A 138 14.78 -36.32 -1.32
CA LYS A 138 14.86 -37.77 -1.43
C LYS A 138 15.78 -38.12 -2.61
N SER A 139 16.68 -39.03 -2.33
CA SER A 139 17.65 -39.60 -3.25
C SER A 139 17.04 -40.48 -4.32
N ALA A 140 17.52 -40.41 -5.55
CA ALA A 140 17.61 -41.56 -6.49
C ALA A 140 18.79 -41.31 -7.44
N SER A 141 19.53 -42.37 -7.67
CA SER A 141 20.85 -42.57 -8.24
C SER A 141 20.95 -42.49 -9.77
N SER A 142 22.02 -41.81 -10.26
CA SER A 142 23.04 -42.12 -11.29
C SER A 142 22.63 -42.43 -12.75
N PRO A 143 23.60 -42.32 -13.76
CA PRO A 143 24.85 -41.60 -13.84
C PRO A 143 25.08 -40.72 -15.12
N ALA A 144 26.03 -39.83 -14.99
CA ALA A 144 26.99 -39.24 -15.95
C ALA A 144 26.62 -38.99 -17.43
N GLN A 145 26.73 -37.69 -17.82
CA GLN A 145 27.60 -37.30 -18.95
C GLN A 145 28.00 -35.81 -18.82
N HIS A 146 29.27 -35.52 -18.97
CA HIS A 146 29.92 -34.24 -19.01
C HIS A 146 29.39 -33.36 -20.15
N HIS A 147 28.95 -32.13 -19.84
CA HIS A 147 29.22 -30.97 -20.66
C HIS A 147 29.30 -29.73 -19.72
N SER A 148 30.50 -29.21 -19.60
CA SER A 148 30.82 -27.92 -19.01
C SER A 148 30.17 -26.81 -19.82
N SER A 149 29.26 -26.10 -19.21
CA SER A 149 28.92 -24.73 -19.60
C SER A 149 28.79 -23.94 -18.32
N ASP A 150 29.80 -23.11 -18.02
CA ASP A 150 29.82 -22.12 -16.95
C ASP A 150 28.69 -21.10 -17.18
N ALA A 151 27.50 -21.40 -16.69
CA ALA A 151 26.45 -20.42 -16.52
C ALA A 151 26.81 -19.65 -15.22
N VAL A 152 27.57 -18.56 -15.38
CA VAL A 152 27.69 -17.52 -14.38
C VAL A 152 26.26 -17.02 -14.12
N THR A 153 25.65 -17.46 -13.03
CA THR A 153 24.39 -16.91 -12.53
C THR A 153 24.65 -15.48 -12.08
N ALA A 154 24.46 -14.52 -13.00
CA ALA A 154 24.52 -13.10 -12.67
C ALA A 154 23.52 -12.82 -11.54
N ALA A 155 24.02 -12.25 -10.45
CA ALA A 155 23.14 -11.79 -9.35
C ALA A 155 22.04 -10.88 -9.91
N PRO A 156 20.80 -10.99 -9.43
CA PRO A 156 19.71 -10.16 -9.94
C PRO A 156 20.05 -8.69 -9.79
N GLN A 157 20.01 -7.96 -10.91
CA GLN A 157 20.31 -6.53 -10.94
C GLN A 157 19.33 -5.78 -10.00
N PRO A 158 19.84 -4.84 -9.18
CA PRO A 158 18.96 -4.05 -8.31
C PRO A 158 17.94 -3.27 -9.13
N SER A 159 16.72 -3.14 -8.64
CA SER A 159 15.66 -2.38 -9.32
C SER A 159 16.12 -0.94 -9.58
N TYR A 160 15.56 -0.30 -10.61
CA TYR A 160 15.90 1.09 -10.97
C TYR A 160 15.74 2.05 -9.77
N THR A 161 14.69 1.90 -8.99
CA THR A 161 14.48 2.67 -7.75
C THR A 161 15.63 2.50 -6.76
N LEU A 162 16.15 1.28 -6.57
CA LEU A 162 17.26 1.03 -5.67
C LEU A 162 18.56 1.66 -6.17
N ARG A 163 18.79 1.66 -7.49
CA ARG A 163 19.94 2.35 -8.09
C ARG A 163 19.86 3.85 -7.85
N LEU A 164 18.70 4.47 -8.04
CA LEU A 164 18.48 5.90 -7.77
C LEU A 164 18.66 6.23 -6.27
N LEU A 165 18.19 5.37 -5.36
CA LEU A 165 18.38 5.56 -3.91
C LEU A 165 19.84 5.49 -3.52
N ALA A 166 20.64 4.60 -4.14
CA ALA A 166 22.05 4.40 -3.85
C ALA A 166 22.95 5.48 -4.50
N ASP A 167 22.65 5.90 -5.73
CA ASP A 167 23.47 6.85 -6.49
C ASP A 167 22.90 8.27 -6.43
N ARG A 168 23.55 9.12 -5.60
CA ARG A 168 23.16 10.52 -5.44
C ARG A 168 23.24 11.31 -6.76
N ASN A 169 24.28 11.09 -7.55
CA ASN A 169 24.50 11.89 -8.76
C ASN A 169 23.49 11.51 -9.84
N LEU A 170 23.26 10.21 -10.05
CA LEU A 170 22.22 9.72 -10.96
C LEU A 170 20.84 10.26 -10.57
N ARG A 171 20.50 10.21 -9.28
CA ARG A 171 19.21 10.69 -8.75
C ARG A 171 19.00 12.19 -9.02
N LEU A 172 19.99 13.03 -8.69
CA LEU A 172 19.89 14.49 -8.89
C LEU A 172 19.91 14.87 -10.37
N LYS A 173 20.71 14.17 -11.18
CA LYS A 173 20.72 14.33 -12.63
C LYS A 173 19.32 14.07 -13.20
N LYS A 174 18.72 12.92 -12.88
CA LYS A 174 17.39 12.56 -13.38
C LYS A 174 16.31 13.54 -12.93
N LEU A 175 16.31 13.97 -11.69
CA LEU A 175 15.36 14.97 -11.21
C LEU A 175 15.44 16.28 -12.01
N GLY A 176 16.65 16.73 -12.36
CA GLY A 176 16.86 17.93 -13.18
C GLY A 176 16.45 17.74 -14.64
N GLU A 177 16.72 16.57 -15.23
CA GLU A 177 16.30 16.21 -16.59
C GLU A 177 14.78 16.27 -16.73
N GLU A 178 14.03 15.54 -15.88
CA GLU A 178 12.57 15.47 -15.95
C GLU A 178 11.91 16.86 -15.70
N ALA A 179 12.48 17.66 -14.80
CA ALA A 179 11.99 19.03 -14.59
C ALA A 179 12.19 19.91 -15.84
N GLY A 180 13.32 19.76 -16.54
CA GLY A 180 13.58 20.45 -17.79
C GLY A 180 12.66 20.01 -18.93
N GLU A 181 12.46 18.70 -19.07
CA GLU A 181 11.60 18.12 -20.10
C GLU A 181 10.13 18.52 -19.90
N LEU A 182 9.64 18.53 -18.67
CA LEU A 182 8.31 19.05 -18.33
C LEU A 182 8.17 20.54 -18.71
N ALA A 183 9.17 21.37 -18.37
CA ALA A 183 9.14 22.80 -18.71
C ALA A 183 9.05 23.03 -20.23
N VAL A 184 9.81 22.28 -21.03
CA VAL A 184 9.77 22.34 -22.50
C VAL A 184 8.41 21.87 -23.01
N ALA A 185 7.88 20.73 -22.51
CA ALA A 185 6.59 20.22 -22.94
C ALA A 185 5.44 21.20 -22.64
N CYS A 186 5.51 21.91 -21.52
CA CYS A 186 4.56 22.96 -21.16
C CYS A 186 4.70 24.20 -22.08
N ALA A 187 5.93 24.62 -22.39
CA ALA A 187 6.17 25.74 -23.29
C ALA A 187 5.67 25.47 -24.72
N ASP A 188 5.80 24.23 -25.18
CA ASP A 188 5.32 23.76 -26.49
C ASP A 188 3.79 23.56 -26.52
N GLY A 189 3.08 23.67 -25.40
CA GLY A 189 1.66 23.39 -25.29
C GLY A 189 1.28 21.93 -25.55
N ASN A 190 2.23 21.00 -25.45
CA ASN A 190 2.02 19.58 -25.69
C ASN A 190 1.49 18.89 -24.43
N ALA A 191 0.16 18.84 -24.26
CA ALA A 191 -0.49 18.30 -23.09
C ALA A 191 -0.14 16.82 -22.82
N ARG A 192 -0.03 15.99 -23.86
CA ARG A 192 0.33 14.57 -23.70
C ARG A 192 1.73 14.43 -23.13
N ARG A 193 2.71 15.08 -23.75
CA ARG A 193 4.10 15.06 -23.30
C ARG A 193 4.24 15.66 -21.90
N ALA A 194 3.58 16.78 -21.62
CA ALA A 194 3.59 17.38 -20.29
C ALA A 194 3.04 16.42 -19.20
N THR A 195 2.04 15.58 -19.52
CA THR A 195 1.53 14.57 -18.58
C THR A 195 2.56 13.47 -18.33
N GLU A 196 3.26 12.98 -19.37
CA GLU A 196 4.29 11.96 -19.27
C GLU A 196 5.47 12.47 -18.42
N GLU A 197 6.00 13.64 -18.75
CA GLU A 197 7.12 14.25 -18.03
C GLU A 197 6.78 14.64 -16.58
N ALA A 198 5.52 15.05 -16.32
CA ALA A 198 5.06 15.30 -14.95
C ALA A 198 5.04 14.03 -14.11
N ALA A 199 4.61 12.90 -14.67
CA ALA A 199 4.63 11.62 -13.98
C ALA A 199 6.05 11.17 -13.64
N ASP A 200 6.99 11.34 -14.57
CA ASP A 200 8.40 11.02 -14.35
C ASP A 200 9.04 11.96 -13.33
N LEU A 201 8.74 13.27 -13.39
CA LEU A 201 9.18 14.22 -12.38
C LEU A 201 8.66 13.87 -10.97
N PHE A 202 7.38 13.51 -10.81
CA PHE A 202 6.83 13.10 -9.53
C PHE A 202 7.51 11.84 -9.00
N TYR A 203 7.78 10.85 -9.85
CA TYR A 203 8.52 9.66 -9.48
C TYR A 203 9.93 10.00 -8.97
N HIS A 204 10.70 10.78 -9.73
CA HIS A 204 12.07 11.15 -9.37
C HIS A 204 12.12 12.06 -8.13
N ALA A 205 11.13 12.96 -7.97
CA ALA A 205 11.00 13.80 -6.78
C ALA A 205 10.76 12.96 -5.52
N LEU A 206 9.83 11.99 -5.57
CA LEU A 206 9.57 11.10 -4.43
C LEU A 206 10.81 10.26 -4.07
N VAL A 207 11.54 9.72 -5.05
CA VAL A 207 12.79 9.00 -4.78
C VAL A 207 13.84 9.91 -4.13
N ALA A 208 13.94 11.17 -4.58
CA ALA A 208 14.87 12.14 -4.00
C ALA A 208 14.50 12.52 -2.57
N LEU A 209 13.20 12.71 -2.28
CA LEU A 209 12.67 12.97 -0.95
C LEU A 209 12.96 11.81 0.00
N HIS A 210 12.64 10.58 -0.40
CA HIS A 210 12.94 9.38 0.40
C HIS A 210 14.43 9.21 0.69
N ALA A 211 15.30 9.60 -0.22
CA ALA A 211 16.75 9.52 0.01
C ALA A 211 17.22 10.43 1.17
N VAL A 212 16.53 11.55 1.41
CA VAL A 212 16.81 12.48 2.51
C VAL A 212 15.88 12.30 3.72
N GLY A 213 15.06 11.24 3.72
CA GLY A 213 14.19 10.90 4.84
C GLY A 213 12.85 11.63 4.89
N VAL A 214 12.46 12.31 3.81
CA VAL A 214 11.17 13.02 3.66
C VAL A 214 10.17 12.11 2.93
N THR A 215 8.90 12.19 3.32
CA THR A 215 7.79 11.43 2.71
C THR A 215 6.83 12.35 1.96
N LEU A 216 5.94 11.78 1.15
CA LEU A 216 4.85 12.52 0.53
C LEU A 216 3.95 13.20 1.57
N ALA A 217 3.67 12.52 2.70
CA ALA A 217 2.87 13.08 3.79
C ALA A 217 3.49 14.34 4.41
N ASP A 218 4.82 14.45 4.44
CA ASP A 218 5.51 15.66 4.91
C ASP A 218 5.29 16.84 3.95
N VAL A 219 5.32 16.55 2.65
CA VAL A 219 5.03 17.55 1.60
C VAL A 219 3.57 18.00 1.66
N GLN A 220 2.63 17.05 1.79
CA GLN A 220 1.21 17.34 1.90
C GLN A 220 0.91 18.26 3.10
N ARG A 221 1.44 17.93 4.29
CA ARG A 221 1.29 18.83 5.47
C ARG A 221 1.79 20.24 5.20
N THR A 222 2.93 20.38 4.53
CA THR A 222 3.47 21.70 4.20
C THR A 222 2.57 22.47 3.24
N LEU A 223 1.92 21.78 2.29
CA LEU A 223 0.95 22.41 1.38
C LEU A 223 -0.33 22.81 2.12
N ASP A 224 -0.83 21.96 3.01
CA ASP A 224 -2.01 22.26 3.83
C ASP A 224 -1.78 23.48 4.71
N ASP A 225 -0.62 23.59 5.37
CA ASP A 225 -0.23 24.74 6.19
C ASP A 225 -0.15 26.03 5.36
N ARG A 226 0.24 25.95 4.09
CA ARG A 226 0.28 27.12 3.20
C ARG A 226 -1.09 27.52 2.69
N ALA A 227 -1.98 26.57 2.46
CA ALA A 227 -3.36 26.82 2.02
C ALA A 227 -4.23 27.49 3.09
N GLN A 228 -3.84 27.39 4.37
CA GLN A 228 -4.54 28.01 5.51
C GLN A 228 -4.06 29.44 5.82
N ARG A 229 -3.08 29.96 5.09
CA ARG A 229 -2.54 31.35 5.22
C ARG A 229 -3.17 32.27 4.19
#